data_99fd346254c25a48fbeacf77124ffcab
#
_entry.id   99fd346254c25a48fbeacf77124ffcab
#
_cell.length_a   1.000
_cell.length_b   1.000
_cell.length_c   1.000
_cell.angle_alpha   90.00
_cell.angle_beta   90.00
_cell.angle_gamma   90.00
#
_symmetry.space_group_name_H-M   'P 1'
#
loop_
_entity.id
_entity.type
_entity.pdbx_description
1 polymer ?
#
loop_
_entity_poly.entity_id
_entity_poly.type
_entity_poly.pdbx_seq_one_letter_code
_entity_poly.pdbx_strand_id
1 'polypeptide(L)'
;TLCIAGYQIIVPEIEFSTPYYGKAIVPLGKSNEEKIANAINKLLEEDPTLKFESNPETKQQCIYGIGDIHLDMMLNKLKSKFKVEATLENIKIPYRETIKKSITQRTRFKKQSGGHGQFGEVEITFEPTYDYSQSYLFEEKVFGGAVPKSYFPAVEKGLIESVKSGVLAGYPVLG
;
A
#
# COMPACT_ATOMS: atom_id res chain seq x y z
N THR A 1 -6.62 -18.09 -29.87
CA THR A 1 -6.69 -18.54 -31.28
C THR A 1 -7.15 -19.99 -31.29
N LEU A 2 -8.16 -20.30 -32.10
CA LEU A 2 -8.60 -21.68 -32.34
C LEU A 2 -7.76 -22.27 -33.46
N CYS A 3 -7.14 -23.42 -33.24
CA CYS A 3 -6.29 -24.10 -34.21
C CYS A 3 -6.68 -25.56 -34.36
N ILE A 4 -6.33 -26.17 -35.50
CA ILE A 4 -6.50 -27.59 -35.73
C ILE A 4 -5.38 -28.34 -34.99
N ALA A 5 -5.67 -29.50 -34.41
CA ALA A 5 -4.67 -30.35 -33.77
C ALA A 5 -3.52 -30.68 -34.74
N GLY A 6 -2.29 -30.39 -34.32
CA GLY A 6 -1.08 -30.57 -35.14
C GLY A 6 -0.68 -29.39 -36.03
N TYR A 7 -1.50 -28.33 -36.11
CA TYR A 7 -1.15 -27.10 -36.83
C TYR A 7 -1.49 -25.87 -35.96
N GLN A 8 -0.51 -25.43 -35.17
CA GLN A 8 -0.66 -24.28 -34.28
C GLN A 8 -0.21 -23.00 -34.99
N ILE A 9 -1.15 -22.07 -35.19
CA ILE A 9 -0.86 -20.72 -35.67
C ILE A 9 -0.97 -19.76 -34.48
N ILE A 10 0.12 -19.08 -34.14
CA ILE A 10 0.15 -18.02 -33.16
C ILE A 10 0.08 -16.69 -33.92
N VAL A 11 -1.02 -15.97 -33.74
CA VAL A 11 -1.18 -14.62 -34.28
C VAL A 11 -0.64 -13.64 -33.23
N PRO A 12 0.19 -12.65 -33.60
CA PRO A 12 0.66 -11.64 -32.67
C PRO A 12 -0.53 -10.90 -32.05
N GLU A 13 -0.40 -10.53 -30.79
CA GLU A 13 -1.43 -9.80 -30.06
C GLU A 13 -1.58 -8.38 -30.64
N ILE A 14 -2.81 -7.86 -30.59
CA ILE A 14 -3.07 -6.47 -30.95
C ILE A 14 -2.63 -5.59 -29.78
N GLU A 15 -1.80 -4.59 -30.09
CA GLU A 15 -1.39 -3.59 -29.11
C GLU A 15 -2.53 -2.60 -28.84
N PHE A 16 -3.03 -2.60 -27.61
CA PHE A 16 -4.04 -1.64 -27.15
C PHE A 16 -3.41 -0.44 -26.47
N SER A 17 -4.12 0.69 -26.48
CA SER A 17 -3.67 1.89 -25.77
C SER A 17 -3.58 1.64 -24.27
N THR A 18 -2.48 2.07 -23.67
CA THR A 18 -2.27 1.97 -22.20
C THR A 18 -3.22 2.91 -21.48
N PRO A 19 -4.00 2.44 -20.49
CA PRO A 19 -4.88 3.28 -19.71
C PRO A 19 -4.10 4.10 -18.68
N TYR A 20 -4.04 5.41 -18.86
CA TYR A 20 -3.35 6.33 -17.93
C TYR A 20 -4.29 7.09 -17.00
N TYR A 21 -5.57 7.18 -17.33
CA TYR A 21 -6.54 7.91 -16.52
C TYR A 21 -7.15 7.00 -15.46
N GLY A 22 -6.78 7.24 -14.19
CA GLY A 22 -7.19 6.40 -13.07
C GLY A 22 -8.14 7.09 -12.09
N LYS A 23 -9.11 6.33 -11.58
CA LYS A 23 -10.00 6.71 -10.49
C LYS A 23 -10.16 5.55 -9.51
N ALA A 24 -10.43 5.88 -8.25
CA ALA A 24 -10.85 4.90 -7.26
C ALA A 24 -12.34 4.64 -7.42
N ILE A 25 -12.73 3.36 -7.48
CA ILE A 25 -14.13 2.97 -7.57
C ILE A 25 -14.67 2.63 -6.18
N VAL A 26 -15.78 3.26 -5.82
CA VAL A 26 -16.44 3.07 -4.53
C VAL A 26 -17.84 2.55 -4.75
N PRO A 27 -18.13 1.31 -4.31
CA PRO A 27 -19.48 0.73 -4.44
C PRO A 27 -20.47 1.45 -3.54
N LEU A 28 -21.65 1.70 -4.04
CA LEU A 28 -22.76 2.27 -3.27
C LEU A 28 -23.53 1.13 -2.56
N GLY A 29 -23.26 0.97 -1.26
CA GLY A 29 -23.89 -0.02 -0.40
C GLY A 29 -23.14 -1.35 -0.32
N LYS A 30 -23.22 -1.98 0.85
CA LYS A 30 -22.48 -3.21 1.22
C LYS A 30 -22.76 -4.41 0.29
N SER A 31 -23.98 -4.55 -0.22
CA SER A 31 -24.31 -5.66 -1.13
C SER A 31 -23.62 -5.58 -2.49
N ASN A 32 -23.06 -4.42 -2.83
CA ASN A 32 -22.37 -4.20 -4.11
C ASN A 32 -20.87 -4.50 -4.03
N GLU A 33 -20.26 -4.57 -2.84
CA GLU A 33 -18.82 -4.81 -2.68
C GLU A 33 -18.37 -6.16 -3.26
N GLU A 34 -19.12 -7.23 -3.00
CA GLU A 34 -18.78 -8.56 -3.55
C GLU A 34 -19.09 -8.67 -5.06
N LYS A 35 -20.16 -8.00 -5.51
CA LYS A 35 -20.59 -8.08 -6.90
C LYS A 35 -19.73 -7.25 -7.83
N ILE A 36 -19.16 -6.13 -7.33
CA ILE A 36 -18.42 -5.18 -8.16
C ILE A 36 -17.14 -5.81 -8.76
N ALA A 37 -16.40 -6.58 -7.99
CA ALA A 37 -15.17 -7.23 -8.46
C ALA A 37 -15.46 -8.21 -9.62
N ASN A 38 -16.52 -9.02 -9.49
CA ASN A 38 -16.93 -9.94 -10.54
C ASN A 38 -17.45 -9.22 -11.79
N ALA A 39 -18.17 -8.10 -11.60
CA ALA A 39 -18.68 -7.29 -12.71
C ALA A 39 -17.53 -6.60 -13.45
N ILE A 40 -16.56 -6.04 -12.72
CA ILE A 40 -15.35 -5.42 -13.31
C ILE A 40 -14.55 -6.45 -14.09
N ASN A 41 -14.29 -7.64 -13.54
CA ASN A 41 -13.53 -8.68 -14.24
C ASN A 41 -14.18 -9.04 -15.59
N LYS A 42 -15.50 -9.11 -15.67
CA LYS A 42 -16.21 -9.34 -16.94
C LYS A 42 -16.08 -8.17 -17.90
N LEU A 43 -16.03 -6.94 -17.41
CA LEU A 43 -15.80 -5.76 -18.25
C LEU A 43 -14.35 -5.70 -18.76
N LEU A 44 -13.37 -6.15 -17.98
CA LEU A 44 -11.98 -6.26 -18.42
C LEU A 44 -11.81 -7.29 -19.55
N GLU A 45 -12.60 -8.36 -19.55
CA GLU A 45 -12.63 -9.32 -20.68
C GLU A 45 -13.23 -8.71 -21.96
N GLU A 46 -14.19 -7.77 -21.81
CA GLU A 46 -14.82 -7.08 -22.94
C GLU A 46 -13.97 -5.92 -23.48
N ASP A 47 -13.16 -5.29 -22.63
CA ASP A 47 -12.40 -4.08 -22.96
C ASP A 47 -10.96 -4.16 -22.44
N PRO A 48 -10.01 -4.57 -23.28
CA PRO A 48 -8.60 -4.67 -22.94
C PRO A 48 -7.92 -3.33 -22.63
N THR A 49 -8.58 -2.19 -22.88
CA THR A 49 -8.09 -0.85 -22.57
C THR A 49 -8.45 -0.39 -21.16
N LEU A 50 -9.15 -1.22 -20.38
CA LEU A 50 -9.40 -1.03 -18.96
C LEU A 50 -8.35 -1.80 -18.15
N LYS A 51 -7.94 -1.23 -17.01
CA LYS A 51 -7.08 -1.91 -16.03
C LYS A 51 -7.65 -1.72 -14.64
N PHE A 52 -7.63 -2.76 -13.84
CA PHE A 52 -8.12 -2.73 -12.47
C PHE A 52 -7.04 -3.20 -11.50
N GLU A 53 -6.82 -2.43 -10.44
CA GLU A 53 -5.82 -2.71 -9.42
C GLU A 53 -6.38 -2.43 -8.03
N SER A 54 -5.99 -3.26 -7.05
CA SER A 54 -6.25 -2.99 -5.64
C SER A 54 -4.98 -2.45 -5.00
N ASN A 55 -5.04 -1.25 -4.45
CA ASN A 55 -3.93 -0.67 -3.71
C ASN A 55 -4.04 -1.04 -2.23
N PRO A 56 -3.16 -1.91 -1.70
CA PRO A 56 -3.24 -2.38 -0.32
C PRO A 56 -2.94 -1.29 0.72
N GLU A 57 -2.19 -0.26 0.35
CA GLU A 57 -1.81 0.82 1.26
C GLU A 57 -2.94 1.82 1.47
N THR A 58 -3.55 2.27 0.39
CA THR A 58 -4.69 3.21 0.44
C THR A 58 -6.02 2.49 0.63
N LYS A 59 -6.03 1.15 0.54
CA LYS A 59 -7.22 0.29 0.57
C LYS A 59 -8.26 0.70 -0.48
N GLN A 60 -7.81 1.26 -1.58
CA GLN A 60 -8.66 1.66 -2.69
C GLN A 60 -8.60 0.65 -3.81
N GLN A 61 -9.75 0.41 -4.42
CA GLN A 61 -9.86 -0.30 -5.69
C GLN A 61 -9.79 0.75 -6.80
N CYS A 62 -8.79 0.65 -7.66
CA CYS A 62 -8.50 1.63 -8.70
C CYS A 62 -8.82 1.05 -10.07
N ILE A 63 -9.54 1.80 -10.88
CA ILE A 63 -9.84 1.50 -12.26
C ILE A 63 -9.18 2.53 -13.16
N TYR A 64 -8.54 2.07 -14.22
CA TYR A 64 -7.86 2.91 -15.19
C TYR A 64 -8.49 2.72 -16.56
N GLY A 65 -8.60 3.81 -17.30
CA GLY A 65 -9.11 3.85 -18.64
C GLY A 65 -8.39 4.89 -19.49
N ILE A 66 -8.82 5.11 -20.70
CA ILE A 66 -8.23 6.09 -21.63
C ILE A 66 -8.58 7.52 -21.21
N GLY A 67 -9.73 7.75 -20.60
CA GLY A 67 -10.19 9.07 -20.16
C GLY A 67 -11.45 9.01 -19.30
N ASP A 68 -11.97 10.17 -18.90
CA ASP A 68 -13.13 10.31 -18.03
C ASP A 68 -14.40 9.71 -18.65
N ILE A 69 -14.68 10.04 -19.91
CA ILE A 69 -15.84 9.49 -20.64
C ILE A 69 -15.80 7.95 -20.70
N HIS A 70 -14.61 7.38 -20.85
CA HIS A 70 -14.44 5.93 -20.88
C HIS A 70 -14.84 5.31 -19.53
N LEU A 71 -14.40 5.89 -18.41
CA LEU A 71 -14.77 5.42 -17.07
C LEU A 71 -16.25 5.63 -16.77
N ASP A 72 -16.86 6.72 -17.25
CA ASP A 72 -18.29 6.96 -17.12
C ASP A 72 -19.11 5.93 -17.91
N MET A 73 -18.66 5.57 -19.11
CA MET A 73 -19.28 4.47 -19.88
C MET A 73 -19.18 3.14 -19.13
N MET A 74 -18.06 2.87 -18.52
CA MET A 74 -17.85 1.68 -17.68
C MET A 74 -18.83 1.66 -16.49
N LEU A 75 -19.00 2.79 -15.76
CA LEU A 75 -20.00 2.91 -14.69
C LEU A 75 -21.44 2.66 -15.19
N ASN A 76 -21.78 3.21 -16.35
CA ASN A 76 -23.10 2.99 -16.97
C ASN A 76 -23.31 1.52 -17.33
N LYS A 77 -22.28 0.81 -17.80
CA LYS A 77 -22.34 -0.65 -18.05
C LYS A 77 -22.50 -1.43 -16.74
N LEU A 78 -21.79 -1.06 -15.65
CA LEU A 78 -21.95 -1.67 -14.33
C LEU A 78 -23.41 -1.55 -13.86
N LYS A 79 -23.99 -0.37 -13.96
CA LYS A 79 -25.38 -0.12 -13.55
C LYS A 79 -26.41 -0.85 -14.45
N SER A 80 -26.29 -0.73 -15.75
CA SER A 80 -27.28 -1.27 -16.69
C SER A 80 -27.25 -2.79 -16.82
N LYS A 81 -26.02 -3.36 -16.97
CA LYS A 81 -25.80 -4.78 -17.24
C LYS A 81 -25.73 -5.62 -15.97
N PHE A 82 -25.02 -5.13 -14.95
CA PHE A 82 -24.75 -5.89 -13.72
C PHE A 82 -25.59 -5.46 -12.51
N LYS A 83 -26.35 -4.36 -12.64
CA LYS A 83 -27.17 -3.79 -11.56
C LYS A 83 -26.32 -3.43 -10.32
N VAL A 84 -25.10 -3.01 -10.54
CA VAL A 84 -24.14 -2.55 -9.52
C VAL A 84 -23.99 -1.04 -9.63
N GLU A 85 -24.22 -0.33 -8.55
CA GLU A 85 -24.02 1.12 -8.47
C GLU A 85 -22.72 1.43 -7.75
N ALA A 86 -21.90 2.28 -8.35
CA ALA A 86 -20.62 2.74 -7.83
C ALA A 86 -20.38 4.19 -8.22
N THR A 87 -19.48 4.86 -7.49
CA THR A 87 -18.98 6.19 -7.79
C THR A 87 -17.46 6.17 -8.02
N LEU A 88 -16.97 7.19 -8.72
CA LEU A 88 -15.54 7.39 -8.93
C LEU A 88 -15.02 8.51 -8.04
N GLU A 89 -13.94 8.23 -7.32
CA GLU A 89 -13.23 9.19 -6.47
C GLU A 89 -11.80 9.38 -6.95
N ASN A 90 -11.12 10.38 -6.43
CA ASN A 90 -9.71 10.55 -6.69
C ASN A 90 -8.88 9.46 -5.99
N ILE A 91 -7.85 8.98 -6.68
CA ILE A 91 -6.89 8.05 -6.11
C ILE A 91 -6.08 8.77 -5.03
N LYS A 92 -5.97 8.16 -3.85
CA LYS A 92 -5.14 8.65 -2.76
C LYS A 92 -3.67 8.34 -3.06
N ILE A 93 -2.81 9.31 -2.88
CA ILE A 93 -1.37 9.14 -3.05
C ILE A 93 -0.80 8.53 -1.76
N PRO A 94 -0.11 7.38 -1.81
CA PRO A 94 0.53 6.80 -0.64
C PRO A 94 1.81 7.58 -0.30
N TYR A 95 1.67 8.64 0.47
CA TYR A 95 2.82 9.41 0.94
C TYR A 95 3.72 8.59 1.86
N ARG A 96 4.97 9.02 1.96
CA ARG A 96 5.97 8.50 2.89
C ARG A 96 6.59 9.65 3.67
N GLU A 97 6.97 9.37 4.90
CA GLU A 97 7.78 10.27 5.72
C GLU A 97 9.24 9.86 5.64
N THR A 98 10.15 10.77 5.82
CA THR A 98 11.58 10.50 5.93
C THR A 98 12.25 11.49 6.87
N ILE A 99 13.36 11.10 7.46
CA ILE A 99 14.23 11.96 8.25
C ILE A 99 15.33 12.53 7.37
N LYS A 100 15.70 13.80 7.60
CA LYS A 100 16.72 14.50 6.80
C LYS A 100 18.02 14.75 7.55
N LYS A 101 18.01 14.56 8.86
CA LYS A 101 19.18 14.86 9.73
C LYS A 101 19.38 13.72 10.69
N SER A 102 20.64 13.45 11.02
CA SER A 102 20.98 12.57 12.13
C SER A 102 20.61 13.21 13.45
N ILE A 103 19.98 12.45 14.34
CA ILE A 103 19.62 12.86 15.68
C ILE A 103 19.82 11.70 16.66
N THR A 104 20.48 11.97 17.78
CA THR A 104 20.61 11.02 18.89
C THR A 104 19.64 11.42 19.99
N GLN A 105 18.79 10.49 20.38
CA GLN A 105 17.79 10.70 21.42
C GLN A 105 17.89 9.63 22.48
N ARG A 106 18.04 10.08 23.73
CA ARG A 106 17.94 9.22 24.90
C ARG A 106 16.52 9.27 25.44
N THR A 107 15.87 8.12 25.49
CA THR A 107 14.49 8.01 25.97
C THR A 107 14.41 7.08 27.16
N ARG A 108 13.68 7.54 28.17
CA ARG A 108 13.44 6.80 29.40
C ARG A 108 11.97 6.56 29.61
N PHE A 109 11.60 5.30 29.72
CA PHE A 109 10.25 4.89 30.10
C PHE A 109 10.25 4.43 31.55
N LYS A 110 9.45 5.07 32.39
CA LYS A 110 9.23 4.65 33.78
C LYS A 110 7.72 4.68 34.07
N LYS A 111 7.16 3.52 34.36
CA LYS A 111 5.78 3.39 34.79
C LYS A 111 5.73 2.59 36.09
N GLN A 112 5.18 3.16 37.14
CA GLN A 112 5.01 2.51 38.43
C GLN A 112 3.58 2.70 38.88
N SER A 113 2.83 1.60 38.86
CA SER A 113 1.45 1.51 39.38
C SER A 113 1.35 0.26 40.27
N GLY A 114 1.59 0.42 41.58
CA GLY A 114 1.64 -0.71 42.49
C GLY A 114 3.04 -1.32 42.64
N GLY A 115 3.16 -2.54 43.21
CA GLY A 115 4.42 -3.15 43.67
C GLY A 115 5.48 -3.45 42.63
N HIS A 116 5.12 -3.60 41.36
CA HIS A 116 6.09 -3.85 40.26
C HIS A 116 6.08 -2.71 39.27
N GLY A 117 7.23 -2.01 39.14
CA GLY A 117 7.44 -0.97 38.16
C GLY A 117 8.03 -1.50 36.86
N GLN A 118 7.69 -0.83 35.74
CA GLN A 118 8.35 -1.02 34.45
C GLN A 118 9.38 0.10 34.24
N PHE A 119 10.58 -0.26 33.86
CA PHE A 119 11.65 0.68 33.56
C PHE A 119 12.40 0.23 32.30
N GLY A 120 12.64 1.18 31.43
CA GLY A 120 13.48 0.99 30.26
C GLY A 120 14.13 2.32 29.87
N GLU A 121 15.39 2.28 29.51
CA GLU A 121 16.12 3.43 29.02
C GLU A 121 16.99 3.00 27.85
N VAL A 122 16.91 3.75 26.76
CA VAL A 122 17.64 3.48 25.54
C VAL A 122 18.05 4.79 24.89
N GLU A 123 19.26 4.81 24.35
CA GLU A 123 19.75 5.88 23.49
C GLU A 123 19.86 5.36 22.07
N ILE A 124 19.17 6.02 21.15
CA ILE A 124 19.09 5.62 19.74
C ILE A 124 19.52 6.83 18.89
N THR A 125 20.38 6.57 17.94
CA THR A 125 20.70 7.52 16.87
C THR A 125 19.91 7.16 15.64
N PHE A 126 19.12 8.10 15.15
CA PHE A 126 18.37 8.00 13.92
C PHE A 126 19.13 8.75 12.81
N GLU A 127 19.41 8.07 11.73
CA GLU A 127 20.14 8.62 10.59
C GLU A 127 19.40 8.30 9.29
N PRO A 128 19.37 9.22 8.30
CA PRO A 128 18.82 8.92 7.00
C PRO A 128 19.71 7.93 6.25
N THR A 129 19.13 6.83 5.76
CA THR A 129 19.88 5.85 4.97
C THR A 129 20.04 6.26 3.51
N TYR A 130 19.14 7.14 3.00
CA TYR A 130 18.99 7.51 1.59
C TYR A 130 18.69 6.31 0.67
N ASP A 131 18.43 5.13 1.24
CA ASP A 131 17.98 3.94 0.53
C ASP A 131 16.47 3.75 0.76
N TYR A 132 15.68 4.21 -0.19
CA TYR A 132 14.22 4.11 -0.14
C TYR A 132 13.66 2.73 -0.52
N SER A 133 14.52 1.77 -0.79
CA SER A 133 14.10 0.38 -1.03
C SER A 133 13.77 -0.35 0.27
N GLN A 134 14.32 0.12 1.39
CA GLN A 134 14.13 -0.45 2.73
C GLN A 134 13.44 0.56 3.64
N SER A 135 12.56 0.06 4.52
CA SER A 135 11.87 0.93 5.48
C SER A 135 12.78 1.38 6.61
N TYR A 136 13.73 0.56 7.00
CA TYR A 136 14.69 0.86 8.06
C TYR A 136 15.90 -0.08 7.98
N LEU A 137 17.00 0.34 8.57
CA LEU A 137 18.17 -0.47 8.85
C LEU A 137 18.45 -0.39 10.35
N PHE A 138 18.53 -1.52 11.05
CA PHE A 138 18.84 -1.56 12.47
C PHE A 138 20.28 -2.04 12.70
N GLU A 139 21.09 -1.20 13.32
CA GLU A 139 22.48 -1.51 13.70
C GLU A 139 22.67 -1.37 15.19
N GLU A 140 23.41 -2.30 15.79
CA GLU A 140 23.83 -2.21 17.18
C GLU A 140 25.22 -1.57 17.29
N LYS A 141 25.34 -0.50 18.07
CA LYS A 141 26.62 0.17 18.38
C LYS A 141 26.84 0.25 19.91
N VAL A 142 26.39 -0.77 20.65
CA VAL A 142 26.49 -0.79 22.10
C VAL A 142 27.91 -1.12 22.51
N PHE A 143 28.55 -0.20 23.27
CA PHE A 143 29.87 -0.38 23.81
C PHE A 143 29.83 -0.85 25.28
N GLY A 144 30.74 -1.76 25.65
CA GLY A 144 30.92 -2.17 27.05
C GLY A 144 29.78 -2.97 27.67
N GLY A 145 28.81 -3.50 26.85
CA GLY A 145 27.70 -4.31 27.37
C GLY A 145 26.65 -3.52 28.14
N ALA A 146 26.54 -2.20 27.90
CA ALA A 146 25.60 -1.33 28.58
C ALA A 146 24.13 -1.76 28.41
N VAL A 147 23.80 -2.41 27.29
CA VAL A 147 22.50 -3.04 27.05
C VAL A 147 22.71 -4.53 26.77
N PRO A 148 22.11 -5.44 27.55
CA PRO A 148 22.19 -6.88 27.25
C PRO A 148 21.61 -7.20 25.88
N LYS A 149 22.26 -8.09 25.13
CA LYS A 149 21.86 -8.49 23.77
C LYS A 149 20.42 -9.04 23.68
N SER A 150 19.91 -9.58 24.77
CA SER A 150 18.52 -10.09 24.85
C SER A 150 17.44 -9.02 24.66
N TYR A 151 17.78 -7.73 24.81
CA TYR A 151 16.84 -6.63 24.65
C TYR A 151 16.84 -6.03 23.23
N PHE A 152 17.82 -6.31 22.38
CA PHE A 152 17.90 -5.78 21.03
C PHE A 152 16.67 -6.12 20.17
N PRO A 153 16.16 -7.37 20.17
CA PRO A 153 14.95 -7.70 19.42
C PRO A 153 13.72 -6.92 19.90
N ALA A 154 13.67 -6.56 21.18
CA ALA A 154 12.56 -5.76 21.72
C ALA A 154 12.62 -4.29 21.25
N VAL A 155 13.84 -3.72 21.16
CA VAL A 155 14.06 -2.37 20.62
C VAL A 155 13.72 -2.34 19.14
N GLU A 156 14.24 -3.30 18.37
CA GLU A 156 13.96 -3.42 16.93
C GLU A 156 12.46 -3.59 16.65
N LYS A 157 11.76 -4.41 17.43
CA LYS A 157 10.32 -4.56 17.31
C LYS A 157 9.58 -3.24 17.52
N GLY A 158 9.99 -2.46 18.52
CA GLY A 158 9.44 -1.11 18.76
C GLY A 158 9.68 -0.18 17.58
N LEU A 159 10.87 -0.24 16.97
CA LEU A 159 11.21 0.52 15.77
C LEU A 159 10.31 0.13 14.60
N ILE A 160 10.15 -1.17 14.32
CA ILE A 160 9.28 -1.70 13.26
C ILE A 160 7.83 -1.20 13.40
N GLU A 161 7.33 -1.15 14.62
CA GLU A 161 5.98 -0.63 14.88
C GLU A 161 5.90 0.88 14.65
N SER A 162 6.92 1.63 15.06
CA SER A 162 6.99 3.09 14.90
C SER A 162 7.13 3.53 13.45
N VAL A 163 7.89 2.80 12.64
CA VAL A 163 8.11 3.10 11.21
C VAL A 163 6.82 2.98 10.39
N LYS A 164 5.85 2.17 10.82
CA LYS A 164 4.57 2.00 10.13
C LYS A 164 3.69 3.26 10.17
N SER A 165 3.89 4.13 11.16
CA SER A 165 3.11 5.34 11.34
C SER A 165 4.03 6.48 11.77
N GLY A 166 4.41 7.31 10.83
CA GLY A 166 5.29 8.44 11.06
C GLY A 166 4.66 9.53 11.93
N VAL A 167 5.51 10.40 12.45
CA VAL A 167 5.14 11.39 13.49
C VAL A 167 4.46 12.61 12.90
N LEU A 168 4.71 12.95 11.63
CA LEU A 168 4.23 14.19 11.01
C LEU A 168 2.76 14.09 10.58
N ALA A 169 2.44 13.08 9.83
CA ALA A 169 1.12 12.90 9.24
C ALA A 169 0.60 11.44 9.33
N GLY A 170 1.35 10.56 9.99
CA GLY A 170 0.99 9.16 10.18
C GLY A 170 1.28 8.27 8.97
N TYR A 171 2.04 8.75 7.99
CA TYR A 171 2.47 7.93 6.86
C TYR A 171 3.67 7.06 7.23
N PRO A 172 3.84 5.88 6.60
CA PRO A 172 5.01 5.05 6.85
C PRO A 172 6.32 5.78 6.57
N VAL A 173 7.33 5.53 7.41
CA VAL A 173 8.66 6.14 7.27
C VAL A 173 9.52 5.28 6.35
N LEU A 174 10.31 5.91 5.47
CA LEU A 174 11.28 5.29 4.58
C LEU A 174 12.63 6.03 4.64
N GLY A 175 13.70 5.27 4.54
CA GLY A 175 15.08 5.77 4.38
C GLY A 175 15.83 6.00 5.66
#